data_10727fe64f9efdc5051c4cd4a7b93f41
#
_entry.id   10727fe64f9efdc5051c4cd4a7b93f41
#
_cell.length_a   1.000
_cell.length_b   1.000
_cell.length_c   1.000
_cell.angle_alpha   90.00
_cell.angle_beta   90.00
_cell.angle_gamma   90.00
#
_symmetry.space_group_name_H-M   'P 1'
#
loop_
_entity.id
_entity.type
_entity.pdbx_description
1 polymer ?
#
loop_
_entity_poly.entity_id
_entity_poly.type
_entity_poly.pdbx_seq_one_letter_code
_entity_poly.pdbx_strand_id
1 'polypeptide(L)'
;VLVPQEVDELFKNLKELQKNGVTIIFISHKLDEVLKIADQITVMRGGEIVGTVDSEGIDKKDLAEMMIGKSLPKPPERTSESSKDNVLKIEKLNSRNEEGKRVFEDISFEIRKSEILGIAGVEGNGKKN
;
A
#
# COMPACT_ATOMS: atom_id res chain seq x y z
N VAL A 1 10.83 -3.03 4.85
CA VAL A 1 9.51 -2.37 4.85
C VAL A 1 8.87 -2.65 6.19
N LEU A 2 8.53 -1.60 6.94
CA LEU A 2 7.87 -1.74 8.24
C LEU A 2 6.47 -2.38 8.05
N VAL A 3 6.11 -3.28 8.95
CA VAL A 3 4.74 -3.80 9.00
C VAL A 3 3.80 -2.77 9.66
N PRO A 4 2.49 -2.80 9.40
CA PRO A 4 1.55 -1.79 9.91
C PRO A 4 1.62 -1.56 11.43
N GLN A 5 1.83 -2.61 12.21
CA GLN A 5 1.96 -2.52 13.67
C GLN A 5 3.22 -1.73 14.11
N GLU A 6 4.33 -1.91 13.40
CA GLU A 6 5.58 -1.16 13.66
C GLU A 6 5.43 0.33 13.33
N VAL A 7 4.65 0.64 12.29
CA VAL A 7 4.32 2.03 11.93
C VAL A 7 3.48 2.70 13.01
N ASP A 8 2.50 2.01 13.57
CA ASP A 8 1.66 2.54 14.64
C ASP A 8 2.44 2.80 15.92
N GLU A 9 3.37 1.91 16.27
CA GLU A 9 4.26 2.09 17.42
C GLU A 9 5.23 3.26 17.21
N LEU A 10 5.82 3.36 16.02
CA LEU A 10 6.66 4.49 15.64
C LEU A 10 5.91 5.82 15.80
N PHE A 11 4.68 5.92 15.30
CA PHE A 11 3.89 7.15 15.37
C PHE A 11 3.51 7.52 16.79
N LYS A 12 3.26 6.53 17.65
CA LYS A 12 3.03 6.76 19.07
C LYS A 12 4.27 7.39 19.73
N ASN A 13 5.45 6.84 19.45
CA ASN A 13 6.71 7.36 19.98
C ASN A 13 7.01 8.77 19.46
N LEU A 14 6.77 9.04 18.18
CA LEU A 14 6.94 10.38 17.60
C LEU A 14 6.01 11.41 18.25
N LYS A 15 4.74 11.04 18.51
CA LYS A 15 3.80 11.93 19.22
C LYS A 15 4.19 12.18 20.67
N GLU A 16 4.80 11.23 21.35
CA GLU A 16 5.34 11.44 22.69
C GLU A 16 6.52 12.41 22.71
N LEU A 17 7.42 12.29 21.71
CA LEU A 17 8.53 13.25 21.55
C LEU A 17 8.00 14.66 21.25
N GLN A 18 7.00 14.79 20.39
CA GLN A 18 6.34 16.07 20.07
C GLN A 18 5.76 16.71 21.34
N LYS A 19 5.07 15.96 22.19
CA LYS A 19 4.54 16.45 23.47
C LYS A 19 5.63 16.95 24.43
N ASN A 20 6.84 16.40 24.31
CA ASN A 20 8.02 16.84 25.06
C ASN A 20 8.75 18.01 24.42
N GLY A 21 8.15 18.67 23.42
CA GLY A 21 8.71 19.88 22.79
C GLY A 21 9.68 19.59 21.65
N VAL A 22 9.79 18.36 21.16
CA VAL A 22 10.65 18.03 20.02
C VAL A 22 9.93 18.35 18.72
N THR A 23 10.57 19.13 17.85
CA THR A 23 10.10 19.36 16.47
C THR A 23 10.57 18.22 15.57
N ILE A 24 9.66 17.68 14.76
CA ILE A 24 9.91 16.50 13.93
C ILE A 24 9.70 16.86 12.47
N ILE A 25 10.66 16.53 11.63
CA ILE A 25 10.52 16.53 10.17
C ILE A 25 10.41 15.09 9.70
N PHE A 26 9.25 14.75 9.12
CA PHE A 26 8.94 13.42 8.62
C PHE A 26 8.80 13.43 7.11
N ILE A 27 9.57 12.59 6.42
CA ILE A 27 9.55 12.50 4.95
C ILE A 27 9.02 11.13 4.56
N SER A 28 7.92 11.10 3.83
CA SER A 28 7.30 9.88 3.32
C SER A 28 6.55 10.16 2.01
N HIS A 29 6.43 9.13 1.17
CA HIS A 29 5.54 9.15 0.00
C HIS A 29 4.21 8.42 0.27
N LYS A 30 4.04 7.89 1.46
CA LYS A 30 2.82 7.21 1.87
C LYS A 30 1.85 8.22 2.50
N LEU A 31 0.87 8.64 1.73
CA LEU A 31 -0.07 9.69 2.10
C LEU A 31 -0.82 9.40 3.40
N ASP A 32 -1.22 8.14 3.63
CA ASP A 32 -1.92 7.74 4.87
C ASP A 32 -1.05 7.96 6.11
N GLU A 33 0.26 7.70 6.00
CA GLU A 33 1.21 7.94 7.09
C GLU A 33 1.37 9.43 7.36
N VAL A 34 1.53 10.23 6.30
CA VAL A 34 1.70 11.68 6.41
C VAL A 34 0.45 12.33 7.01
N LEU A 35 -0.73 12.02 6.48
CA LEU A 35 -2.01 12.55 6.98
C LEU A 35 -2.30 12.16 8.44
N LYS A 36 -1.79 11.03 8.90
CA LYS A 36 -2.00 10.52 10.27
C LYS A 36 -1.15 11.24 11.31
N ILE A 37 0.06 11.71 10.94
CA ILE A 37 1.04 12.20 11.93
C ILE A 37 1.37 13.66 11.82
N ALA A 38 1.34 14.25 10.61
CA ALA A 38 1.79 15.61 10.38
C ALA A 38 0.74 16.66 10.81
N ASP A 39 1.21 17.78 11.32
CA ASP A 39 0.37 18.98 11.53
C ASP A 39 0.32 19.78 10.24
N GLN A 40 1.45 19.90 9.54
CA GLN A 40 1.59 20.62 8.28
C GLN A 40 2.33 19.78 7.25
N ILE A 41 1.91 19.84 6.00
CA ILE A 41 2.44 19.04 4.89
C ILE A 41 2.95 19.96 3.80
N THR A 42 4.24 19.85 3.49
CA THR A 42 4.85 20.52 2.34
C THR A 42 5.05 19.52 1.22
N VAL A 43 4.41 19.75 0.09
CA VAL A 43 4.54 18.91 -1.10
C VAL A 43 5.67 19.41 -1.97
N MET A 44 6.59 18.50 -2.33
CA MET A 44 7.70 18.77 -3.23
C MET A 44 7.58 17.95 -4.51
N ARG A 45 7.91 18.53 -5.63
CA ARG A 45 7.92 17.87 -6.95
C ARG A 45 9.03 18.46 -7.82
N GLY A 46 9.89 17.59 -8.40
CA GLY A 46 10.98 18.06 -9.26
C GLY A 46 12.01 18.97 -8.57
N GLY A 47 12.15 18.86 -7.23
CA GLY A 47 13.05 19.72 -6.45
C GLY A 47 12.44 21.06 -6.01
N GLU A 48 11.19 21.34 -6.37
CA GLU A 48 10.49 22.58 -6.03
C GLU A 48 9.34 22.32 -5.05
N ILE A 49 9.03 23.32 -4.22
CA ILE A 49 7.85 23.29 -3.35
C ILE A 49 6.62 23.62 -4.19
N VAL A 50 5.68 22.67 -4.26
CA VAL A 50 4.39 22.82 -4.95
C VAL A 50 3.40 23.60 -4.08
N GLY A 51 3.43 23.36 -2.78
CA GLY A 51 2.59 24.02 -1.80
C GLY A 51 2.77 23.44 -0.41
N THR A 52 2.28 24.22 0.56
CA THR A 52 2.24 23.81 1.98
C THR A 52 0.80 23.93 2.45
N VAL A 53 0.30 22.91 3.11
CA VAL A 53 -1.09 22.81 3.58
C VAL A 53 -1.11 22.26 5.00
N ASP A 54 -2.14 22.60 5.76
CA ASP A 54 -2.40 21.96 7.04
C ASP A 54 -2.97 20.56 6.80
N SER A 55 -2.60 19.60 7.63
CA SER A 55 -3.10 18.22 7.50
C SER A 55 -4.59 18.13 7.83
N GLU A 56 -5.07 19.05 8.67
CA GLU A 56 -6.48 19.15 9.02
C GLU A 56 -7.26 19.78 7.86
N GLY A 57 -8.13 19.01 7.23
CA GLY A 57 -9.02 19.49 6.16
C GLY A 57 -8.56 19.20 4.73
N ILE A 58 -7.36 18.63 4.53
CA ILE A 58 -6.96 18.13 3.21
C ILE A 58 -7.26 16.64 3.09
N ASP A 59 -7.81 16.23 1.96
CA ASP A 59 -8.01 14.82 1.70
C ASP A 59 -6.82 14.16 0.97
N LYS A 60 -6.78 12.84 1.01
CA LYS A 60 -5.73 12.04 0.37
C LYS A 60 -5.65 12.27 -1.14
N LYS A 61 -6.79 12.54 -1.77
CA LYS A 61 -6.86 12.75 -3.22
C LYS A 61 -6.24 14.08 -3.61
N ASP A 62 -6.57 15.17 -2.91
CA ASP A 62 -6.03 16.49 -3.17
C ASP A 62 -4.51 16.50 -2.96
N LEU A 63 -4.03 15.85 -1.90
CA LEU A 63 -2.60 15.71 -1.64
C LEU A 63 -1.90 14.89 -2.75
N ALA A 64 -2.53 13.82 -3.24
CA ALA A 64 -2.01 13.04 -4.35
C ALA A 64 -1.96 13.85 -5.66
N GLU A 65 -2.99 14.65 -5.94
CA GLU A 65 -3.02 15.54 -7.11
C GLU A 65 -1.91 16.60 -7.06
N MET A 66 -1.64 17.16 -5.89
CA MET A 66 -0.50 18.06 -5.69
C MET A 66 0.84 17.39 -5.99
N MET A 67 1.04 16.15 -5.54
CA MET A 67 2.27 15.38 -5.77
C MET A 67 2.47 15.02 -7.24
N ILE A 68 1.41 14.62 -7.93
CA ILE A 68 1.47 14.16 -9.33
C ILE A 68 1.42 15.35 -10.31
N GLY A 69 0.73 16.45 -9.92
CA GLY A 69 0.54 17.64 -10.76
C GLY A 69 -0.52 17.47 -11.84
N LYS A 70 -1.38 16.46 -11.71
CA LYS A 70 -2.51 16.23 -12.61
C LYS A 70 -3.68 15.69 -11.78
N SER A 71 -4.90 16.04 -12.15
CA SER A 71 -6.08 15.40 -11.58
C SER A 71 -6.03 13.89 -11.83
N LEU A 72 -6.24 13.12 -10.77
CA LEU A 72 -6.31 11.67 -10.89
C LEU A 72 -7.58 11.30 -11.64
N PRO A 73 -7.49 10.55 -12.76
CA PRO A 73 -8.68 10.04 -13.40
C PRO A 73 -9.43 9.14 -12.42
N LYS A 74 -10.75 9.27 -12.40
CA LYS A 74 -11.56 8.30 -11.64
C LYS A 74 -11.21 6.90 -12.11
N PRO A 75 -11.01 5.94 -11.19
CA PRO A 75 -10.85 4.56 -11.59
C PRO A 75 -12.03 4.18 -12.49
N PRO A 76 -11.79 3.48 -13.62
CA PRO A 76 -12.88 3.01 -14.44
C PRO A 76 -13.81 2.16 -13.57
N GLU A 77 -15.11 2.40 -13.67
CA GLU A 77 -16.09 1.52 -13.04
C GLU A 77 -15.85 0.10 -13.54
N ARG A 78 -15.68 -0.81 -12.59
CA ARG A 78 -15.52 -2.22 -12.94
C ARG A 78 -16.82 -2.74 -13.51
N THR A 79 -16.97 -2.66 -14.83
CA THR A 79 -18.08 -3.27 -15.58
C THR A 79 -17.78 -4.72 -15.97
N SER A 80 -16.80 -5.36 -15.33
CA SER A 80 -16.49 -6.75 -15.65
C SER A 80 -17.60 -7.67 -15.12
N GLU A 81 -18.54 -7.99 -15.99
CA GLU A 81 -19.22 -9.27 -15.88
C GLU A 81 -18.14 -10.35 -16.10
N SER A 82 -17.59 -10.86 -15.01
CA SER A 82 -16.69 -12.01 -15.10
C SER A 82 -17.48 -13.15 -15.74
N SER A 83 -16.97 -13.68 -16.83
CA SER A 83 -17.53 -14.90 -17.45
C SER A 83 -17.62 -16.00 -16.38
N LYS A 84 -18.61 -16.88 -16.50
CA LYS A 84 -18.70 -18.07 -15.65
C LYS A 84 -17.65 -19.15 -16.01
N ASP A 85 -16.92 -18.94 -17.15
CA ASP A 85 -15.96 -19.91 -17.66
C ASP A 85 -14.61 -19.77 -16.93
N ASN A 86 -14.16 -20.81 -16.29
CA ASN A 86 -12.83 -20.88 -15.72
C ASN A 86 -11.78 -21.07 -16.81
N VAL A 87 -10.75 -20.21 -16.84
CA VAL A 87 -9.59 -20.34 -17.73
C VAL A 87 -8.42 -21.04 -17.05
N LEU A 88 -8.38 -21.03 -15.73
CA LEU A 88 -7.40 -21.74 -14.92
C LEU A 88 -8.07 -22.24 -13.65
N LYS A 89 -7.82 -23.49 -13.32
CA LYS A 89 -8.20 -24.10 -12.05
C LYS A 89 -6.99 -24.80 -11.45
N ILE A 90 -6.63 -24.41 -10.26
CA ILE A 90 -5.56 -25.04 -9.47
C ILE A 90 -6.23 -25.73 -8.28
N GLU A 91 -5.90 -26.99 -8.08
CA GLU A 91 -6.44 -27.79 -6.97
C GLU A 91 -5.30 -28.45 -6.20
N LYS A 92 -5.22 -28.18 -4.90
CA LYS A 92 -4.29 -28.80 -3.96
C LYS A 92 -2.83 -28.76 -4.44
N LEU A 93 -2.41 -27.60 -4.97
CA LEU A 93 -1.03 -27.41 -5.42
C LEU A 93 -0.10 -27.45 -4.21
N ASN A 94 0.93 -28.28 -4.30
CA ASN A 94 1.94 -28.44 -3.28
C ASN A 94 3.33 -28.27 -3.90
N SER A 95 4.26 -27.68 -3.18
CA SER A 95 5.66 -27.58 -3.61
C SER A 95 6.62 -27.83 -2.46
N ARG A 96 7.76 -28.45 -2.81
CA ARG A 96 8.91 -28.64 -1.92
C ARG A 96 10.16 -28.09 -2.59
N ASN A 97 11.10 -27.60 -1.78
CA ASN A 97 12.42 -27.20 -2.29
C ASN A 97 13.31 -28.44 -2.49
N GLU A 98 14.52 -28.24 -3.01
CA GLU A 98 15.50 -29.32 -3.26
C GLU A 98 15.90 -30.08 -1.99
N GLU A 99 15.78 -29.46 -0.81
CA GLU A 99 16.04 -30.08 0.49
C GLU A 99 14.82 -30.86 1.02
N GLY A 100 13.71 -30.95 0.26
CA GLY A 100 12.48 -31.61 0.65
C GLY A 100 11.58 -30.82 1.60
N LYS A 101 11.95 -29.60 1.97
CA LYS A 101 11.18 -28.72 2.85
C LYS A 101 9.97 -28.16 2.09
N ARG A 102 8.80 -28.15 2.74
CA ARG A 102 7.57 -27.58 2.16
C ARG A 102 7.73 -26.09 1.91
N VAL A 103 7.42 -25.67 0.69
CA VAL A 103 7.36 -24.24 0.30
C VAL A 103 5.94 -23.73 0.42
N PHE A 104 4.98 -24.50 -0.12
CA PHE A 104 3.55 -24.26 0.06
C PHE A 104 2.79 -25.58 -0.04
N GLU A 105 1.57 -25.62 0.53
CA GLU A 105 0.74 -26.83 0.64
C GLU A 105 -0.73 -26.46 0.46
N ASP A 106 -1.46 -27.33 -0.25
CA ASP A 106 -2.92 -27.31 -0.43
C ASP A 106 -3.47 -25.97 -0.98
N ILE A 107 -2.73 -25.34 -1.90
CA ILE A 107 -3.17 -24.11 -2.54
C ILE A 107 -4.19 -24.44 -3.64
N SER A 108 -5.39 -23.88 -3.52
CA SER A 108 -6.46 -24.04 -4.50
C SER A 108 -7.06 -22.68 -4.85
N PHE A 109 -7.23 -22.40 -6.14
CA PHE A 109 -7.93 -21.22 -6.63
C PHE A 109 -8.35 -21.40 -8.08
N GLU A 110 -9.27 -20.54 -8.53
CA GLU A 110 -9.76 -20.52 -9.91
C GLU A 110 -9.62 -19.11 -10.48
N ILE A 111 -9.40 -19.02 -11.78
CA ILE A 111 -9.40 -17.75 -12.52
C ILE A 111 -10.40 -17.86 -13.66
N ARG A 112 -11.33 -16.90 -13.74
CA ARG A 112 -12.34 -16.83 -14.76
C ARG A 112 -11.87 -15.99 -15.93
N LYS A 113 -12.48 -16.19 -17.07
CA LYS A 113 -12.23 -15.38 -18.26
C LYS A 113 -12.51 -13.90 -17.97
N SER A 114 -11.58 -13.02 -18.35
CA SER A 114 -11.64 -11.57 -18.11
C SER A 114 -11.55 -11.17 -16.61
N GLU A 115 -11.11 -12.07 -15.75
CA GLU A 115 -10.84 -11.80 -14.33
C GLU A 115 -9.38 -11.42 -14.12
N ILE A 116 -9.13 -10.52 -13.16
CA ILE A 116 -7.80 -10.21 -12.63
C ILE A 116 -7.74 -10.77 -11.22
N LEU A 117 -6.97 -11.83 -11.03
CA LEU A 117 -6.70 -12.40 -9.70
C LEU A 117 -5.45 -11.72 -9.10
N GLY A 118 -5.62 -11.06 -7.96
CA GLY A 118 -4.51 -10.51 -7.19
C GLY A 118 -4.01 -11.51 -6.14
N ILE A 119 -2.68 -11.75 -6.11
CA ILE A 119 -2.03 -12.54 -5.07
C ILE A 119 -1.21 -11.60 -4.20
N ALA A 120 -1.57 -11.49 -2.92
CA ALA A 120 -0.88 -10.66 -1.95
C ALA A 120 -0.20 -11.50 -0.88
N GLY A 121 0.95 -11.05 -0.40
CA GLY A 121 1.70 -11.72 0.67
C GLY A 121 2.93 -10.90 1.07
N VAL A 122 3.35 -11.06 2.31
CA VAL A 122 4.62 -10.48 2.80
C VAL A 122 5.81 -11.35 2.38
N GLU A 123 6.98 -10.75 2.33
CA GLU A 123 8.22 -11.47 2.03
C GLU A 123 8.47 -12.56 3.08
N GLY A 124 8.89 -13.75 2.63
CA GLY A 124 9.09 -14.91 3.49
C GLY A 124 7.93 -15.91 3.53
N ASN A 125 6.73 -15.55 3.05
CA ASN A 125 5.56 -16.43 2.99
C ASN A 125 5.43 -17.17 1.65
N GLY A 126 6.54 -17.64 1.07
CA GLY A 126 6.54 -18.42 -0.17
C GLY A 126 6.50 -17.59 -1.46
N LYS A 127 6.41 -16.27 -1.38
CA LYS A 127 6.60 -15.39 -2.54
C LYS A 127 8.09 -15.21 -2.76
N LYS A 128 8.67 -15.93 -3.73
CA LYS A 128 9.99 -15.61 -4.28
C LYS A 128 9.84 -14.58 -5.41
N ASN A 129 10.73 -13.60 -5.43
CA ASN A 129 10.89 -12.67 -6.55
C ASN A 129 11.35 -13.43 -7.79
#